data_18bc1b0a0b4c4f26f7607bbb6c0a1bcf
#
_entry.id   18bc1b0a0b4c4f26f7607bbb6c0a1bcf
#
_cell.length_a   1.000
_cell.length_b   1.000
_cell.length_c   1.000
_cell.angle_alpha   90.00
_cell.angle_beta   90.00
_cell.angle_gamma   90.00
#
_symmetry.space_group_name_H-M   'P 1'
#
loop_
_entity.id
_entity.type
_entity.pdbx_description
1 polymer ?
#
loop_
_entity_poly.entity_id
_entity_poly.type
_entity_poly.pdbx_seq_one_letter_code
_entity_poly.pdbx_strand_id
1 'polypeptide(L)'
;MYEFDHLVIAAKSLDAGVAWAEERLGVSFEEGGQHLRYGTHNALLGLADGLYLEVIAIDPAGVQPEHARWFGLDQFSGAPRLITWVCRVEGLTTRPLPAGFGAVVGLTRGALSWDMAESDDGTLPFDQCHPGLIDWGATPHPVTRLAESGLRLERLTLAHPAAADLADALRPLNDKRVDIISASAPKLLARLVSTDGREIIL
;
A
#
# COMPACT_ATOMS: atom_id res chain seq x y z
N MET A 1 -14.44 -9.87 -4.30
CA MET A 1 -14.09 -9.74 -2.86
C MET A 1 -12.78 -8.98 -2.80
N TYR A 2 -12.54 -8.17 -1.76
CA TYR A 2 -11.25 -7.53 -1.51
C TYR A 2 -10.47 -8.41 -0.53
N GLU A 3 -9.20 -8.65 -0.83
CA GLU A 3 -8.27 -9.34 0.05
C GLU A 3 -7.11 -8.40 0.38
N PHE A 4 -6.75 -8.28 1.64
CA PHE A 4 -5.61 -7.45 2.05
C PHE A 4 -4.35 -7.95 1.34
N ASP A 5 -3.57 -7.02 0.76
CA ASP A 5 -2.34 -7.33 0.02
C ASP A 5 -1.11 -6.80 0.75
N HIS A 6 -1.01 -5.49 0.93
CA HIS A 6 0.14 -4.86 1.59
C HIS A 6 -0.17 -3.47 2.17
N LEU A 7 0.72 -3.02 3.03
CA LEU A 7 0.78 -1.67 3.57
C LEU A 7 1.80 -0.84 2.79
N VAL A 8 1.60 0.48 2.67
CA VAL A 8 2.47 1.38 1.93
C VAL A 8 2.97 2.53 2.81
N ILE A 9 4.29 2.61 2.99
CA ILE A 9 4.99 3.73 3.60
C ILE A 9 5.58 4.59 2.49
N ALA A 10 5.30 5.89 2.48
CA ALA A 10 5.98 6.83 1.59
C ALA A 10 7.12 7.57 2.31
N ALA A 11 8.12 7.92 1.52
CA ALA A 11 9.27 8.73 1.94
C ALA A 11 9.71 9.65 0.81
N LYS A 12 10.49 10.69 1.16
CA LYS A 12 11.11 11.61 0.18
C LYS A 12 12.24 10.96 -0.63
N SER A 13 12.92 9.98 -0.04
CA SER A 13 13.86 9.08 -0.71
C SER A 13 13.71 7.68 -0.16
N LEU A 14 14.01 6.68 -0.99
CA LEU A 14 13.89 5.28 -0.58
C LEU A 14 14.77 4.97 0.62
N ASP A 15 16.04 5.41 0.59
CA ASP A 15 16.99 5.17 1.67
C ASP A 15 16.51 5.73 3.01
N ALA A 16 15.96 6.96 3.01
CA ALA A 16 15.42 7.56 4.23
C ALA A 16 14.18 6.82 4.73
N GLY A 17 13.34 6.34 3.83
CA GLY A 17 12.16 5.54 4.17
C GLY A 17 12.51 4.18 4.75
N VAL A 18 13.45 3.48 4.13
CA VAL A 18 13.96 2.18 4.59
C VAL A 18 14.62 2.33 5.96
N ALA A 19 15.54 3.27 6.13
CA ALA A 19 16.21 3.49 7.41
C ALA A 19 15.21 3.81 8.54
N TRP A 20 14.22 4.66 8.26
CA TRP A 20 13.16 4.99 9.21
C TRP A 20 12.32 3.77 9.61
N ALA A 21 11.98 2.91 8.64
CA ALA A 21 11.18 1.71 8.88
C ALA A 21 11.98 0.64 9.62
N GLU A 22 13.23 0.38 9.21
CA GLU A 22 14.12 -0.60 9.85
C GLU A 22 14.43 -0.23 11.30
N GLU A 23 14.67 1.06 11.60
CA GLU A 23 14.87 1.52 12.98
C GLU A 23 13.68 1.17 13.89
N ARG A 24 12.44 1.28 13.38
CA ARG A 24 11.21 0.99 14.12
C ARG A 24 10.90 -0.49 14.23
N LEU A 25 11.10 -1.20 13.14
CA LEU A 25 10.70 -2.60 13.00
C LEU A 25 11.77 -3.56 13.56
N GLY A 26 13.03 -3.15 13.52
CA GLY A 26 14.18 -3.98 13.95
C GLY A 26 14.52 -5.09 12.96
N VAL A 27 14.07 -4.99 11.70
CA VAL A 27 14.29 -5.96 10.62
C VAL A 27 14.58 -5.24 9.32
N SER A 28 15.38 -5.85 8.45
CA SER A 28 15.81 -5.24 7.20
C SER A 28 14.85 -5.51 6.05
N PHE A 29 14.70 -4.51 5.18
CA PHE A 29 13.95 -4.60 3.95
C PHE A 29 14.76 -5.27 2.84
N GLU A 30 14.08 -5.95 1.95
CA GLU A 30 14.65 -6.47 0.71
C GLU A 30 14.48 -5.45 -0.42
N GLU A 31 15.42 -5.46 -1.36
CA GLU A 31 15.32 -4.62 -2.56
C GLU A 31 14.09 -5.02 -3.38
N GLY A 32 13.28 -4.05 -3.72
CA GLY A 32 12.11 -4.22 -4.56
C GLY A 32 12.43 -4.03 -6.03
N GLY A 33 12.19 -2.84 -6.56
CA GLY A 33 12.50 -2.49 -7.95
C GLY A 33 11.90 -1.16 -8.38
N GLN A 34 12.03 -0.86 -9.66
CA GLN A 34 11.57 0.38 -10.27
C GLN A 34 10.21 0.18 -10.94
N HIS A 35 9.35 1.18 -10.80
CA HIS A 35 8.07 1.27 -11.50
C HIS A 35 8.21 2.29 -12.62
N LEU A 36 8.55 1.80 -13.80
CA LEU A 36 8.93 2.66 -14.93
C LEU A 36 7.82 3.65 -15.34
N ARG A 37 6.54 3.23 -15.25
CA ARG A 37 5.41 4.11 -15.57
C ARG A 37 5.35 5.35 -14.66
N TYR A 38 5.66 5.19 -13.37
CA TYR A 38 5.50 6.24 -12.35
C TYR A 38 6.81 6.93 -11.97
N GLY A 39 7.96 6.40 -12.41
CA GLY A 39 9.26 6.90 -11.96
C GLY A 39 9.40 6.80 -10.45
N THR A 40 8.99 5.66 -9.88
CA THR A 40 9.11 5.35 -8.44
C THR A 40 9.90 4.06 -8.26
N HIS A 41 10.44 3.88 -7.06
CA HIS A 41 11.13 2.66 -6.66
C HIS A 41 10.72 2.27 -5.22
N ASN A 42 10.91 1.00 -4.88
CA ASN A 42 10.47 0.48 -3.59
C ASN A 42 11.44 -0.51 -2.97
N ALA A 43 11.24 -0.74 -1.68
CA ALA A 43 11.79 -1.86 -0.92
C ALA A 43 10.65 -2.58 -0.20
N LEU A 44 10.79 -3.87 0.04
CA LEU A 44 9.72 -4.76 0.51
C LEU A 44 10.14 -5.50 1.77
N LEU A 45 9.18 -5.80 2.64
CA LEU A 45 9.36 -6.61 3.83
C LEU A 45 8.21 -7.60 3.96
N GLY A 46 8.51 -8.90 3.94
CA GLY A 46 7.50 -9.95 4.14
C GLY A 46 6.91 -9.91 5.55
N LEU A 47 5.59 -9.90 5.64
CA LEU A 47 4.84 -10.07 6.87
C LEU A 47 4.20 -11.46 6.90
N ALA A 48 3.76 -11.90 8.07
CA ALA A 48 2.97 -13.11 8.18
C ALA A 48 1.62 -12.99 7.42
N ASP A 49 0.93 -14.11 7.28
CA ASP A 49 -0.41 -14.20 6.66
C ASP A 49 -0.46 -13.79 5.18
N GLY A 50 0.65 -13.92 4.47
CA GLY A 50 0.71 -13.62 3.04
C GLY A 50 0.65 -12.14 2.70
N LEU A 51 1.03 -11.27 3.63
CA LEU A 51 1.11 -9.83 3.47
C LEU A 51 2.56 -9.36 3.32
N TYR A 52 2.72 -8.10 2.90
CA TYR A 52 4.01 -7.42 2.96
C TYR A 52 3.85 -5.93 3.29
N LEU A 53 4.96 -5.30 3.63
CA LEU A 53 5.08 -3.87 3.81
C LEU A 53 5.97 -3.32 2.70
N GLU A 54 5.52 -2.27 2.04
CA GLU A 54 6.24 -1.56 1.01
C GLU A 54 6.73 -0.21 1.53
N VAL A 55 7.99 0.11 1.32
CA VAL A 55 8.50 1.48 1.36
C VAL A 55 8.65 1.96 -0.08
N ILE A 56 8.02 3.09 -0.42
CA ILE A 56 8.04 3.64 -1.78
C ILE A 56 8.49 5.10 -1.77
N ALA A 57 9.22 5.49 -2.81
CA ALA A 57 9.63 6.87 -3.04
C ALA A 57 9.69 7.17 -4.55
N ILE A 58 9.71 8.46 -4.91
CA ILE A 58 10.04 8.89 -6.26
C ILE A 58 11.50 8.54 -6.52
N ASP A 59 11.76 7.87 -7.64
CA ASP A 59 13.11 7.54 -8.08
C ASP A 59 13.74 8.78 -8.76
N PRO A 60 14.81 9.36 -8.19
CA PRO A 60 15.46 10.54 -8.76
C PRO A 60 16.12 10.25 -10.12
N ALA A 61 16.40 8.99 -10.43
CA ALA A 61 16.92 8.54 -11.72
C ALA A 61 15.81 8.02 -12.66
N GLY A 62 14.57 7.94 -12.16
CA GLY A 62 13.43 7.43 -12.89
C GLY A 62 12.86 8.44 -13.90
N VAL A 63 11.91 7.97 -14.70
CA VAL A 63 11.19 8.83 -15.65
C VAL A 63 10.33 9.86 -14.90
N GLN A 64 10.17 11.05 -15.49
CA GLN A 64 9.18 12.01 -15.05
C GLN A 64 7.89 11.75 -15.84
N PRO A 65 6.83 11.17 -15.22
CA PRO A 65 5.60 10.89 -15.95
C PRO A 65 4.82 12.17 -16.27
N GLU A 66 4.02 12.12 -17.32
CA GLU A 66 3.08 13.21 -17.66
C GLU A 66 1.76 13.12 -16.89
N HIS A 67 1.52 12.02 -16.20
CA HIS A 67 0.36 11.78 -15.34
C HIS A 67 0.76 11.85 -13.86
N ALA A 68 -0.22 11.98 -12.96
CA ALA A 68 0.01 11.95 -11.53
C ALA A 68 0.58 10.59 -11.08
N ARG A 69 1.49 10.61 -10.12
CA ARG A 69 1.97 9.38 -9.47
C ARG A 69 0.94 8.85 -8.50
N TRP A 70 0.84 7.56 -8.43
CA TRP A 70 -0.02 6.85 -7.48
C TRP A 70 0.24 7.24 -6.02
N PHE A 71 -0.75 6.97 -5.15
CA PHE A 71 -0.69 7.19 -3.70
C PHE A 71 -0.40 8.65 -3.28
N GLY A 72 -0.65 9.62 -4.17
CA GLY A 72 -0.41 11.04 -3.90
C GLY A 72 1.08 11.39 -3.71
N LEU A 73 2.00 10.61 -4.29
CA LEU A 73 3.44 10.81 -4.09
C LEU A 73 3.95 12.16 -4.57
N ASP A 74 3.31 12.79 -5.56
CA ASP A 74 3.69 14.13 -6.04
C ASP A 74 3.44 15.22 -4.99
N GLN A 75 2.48 15.02 -4.08
CA GLN A 75 2.17 15.94 -2.99
C GLN A 75 2.80 15.50 -1.66
N PHE A 76 3.50 14.35 -1.63
CA PHE A 76 4.07 13.83 -0.40
C PHE A 76 5.14 14.76 0.18
N SER A 77 5.01 15.07 1.45
CA SER A 77 5.96 15.89 2.20
C SER A 77 6.07 15.44 3.66
N GLY A 78 7.13 15.89 4.32
CA GLY A 78 7.36 15.56 5.74
C GLY A 78 8.22 14.31 5.93
N ALA A 79 8.09 13.68 7.10
CA ALA A 79 8.79 12.47 7.49
C ALA A 79 8.18 11.22 6.84
N PRO A 80 8.93 10.12 6.72
CA PRO A 80 8.37 8.84 6.30
C PRO A 80 7.18 8.43 7.18
N ARG A 81 6.14 7.88 6.58
CA ARG A 81 4.93 7.43 7.29
C ARG A 81 4.11 6.45 6.47
N LEU A 82 3.27 5.68 7.14
CA LEU A 82 2.19 4.92 6.51
C LEU A 82 1.25 5.91 5.81
N ILE A 83 0.99 5.71 4.52
CA ILE A 83 0.12 6.59 3.73
C ILE A 83 -1.12 5.90 3.20
N THR A 84 -1.05 4.61 2.93
CA THR A 84 -2.17 3.83 2.41
C THR A 84 -1.91 2.33 2.55
N TRP A 85 -2.78 1.55 1.96
CA TRP A 85 -2.75 0.10 1.88
C TRP A 85 -3.35 -0.35 0.55
N VAL A 86 -3.18 -1.61 0.22
CA VAL A 86 -3.62 -2.18 -1.07
C VAL A 86 -4.38 -3.46 -0.82
N CYS A 87 -5.41 -3.70 -1.63
CA CYS A 87 -6.17 -4.95 -1.68
C CYS A 87 -6.07 -5.62 -3.04
N ARG A 88 -5.97 -6.95 -3.03
CA ARG A 88 -6.13 -7.78 -4.22
C ARG A 88 -7.59 -7.89 -4.60
N VAL A 89 -7.84 -7.85 -5.91
CA VAL A 89 -9.19 -7.96 -6.50
C VAL A 89 -9.12 -8.73 -7.79
N GLU A 90 -9.54 -9.97 -7.81
CA GLU A 90 -9.57 -10.77 -9.04
C GLU A 90 -10.52 -10.18 -10.10
N GLY A 91 -10.10 -10.19 -11.35
CA GLY A 91 -10.86 -9.71 -12.51
C GLY A 91 -11.09 -8.20 -12.47
N LEU A 92 -10.11 -7.44 -12.00
CA LEU A 92 -10.21 -5.98 -11.86
C LEU A 92 -10.60 -5.28 -13.16
N THR A 93 -10.12 -5.77 -14.31
CA THR A 93 -10.43 -5.21 -15.64
C THR A 93 -11.87 -5.47 -16.11
N THR A 94 -12.58 -6.39 -15.48
CA THR A 94 -13.92 -6.86 -15.94
C THR A 94 -15.05 -6.40 -15.02
N ARG A 95 -14.78 -5.63 -14.01
CA ARG A 95 -15.77 -5.13 -13.04
C ARG A 95 -15.78 -3.60 -12.97
N PRO A 96 -16.92 -3.00 -12.58
CA PRO A 96 -16.97 -1.56 -12.36
C PRO A 96 -16.03 -1.18 -11.22
N LEU A 97 -15.28 -0.09 -11.40
CA LEU A 97 -14.45 0.50 -10.37
C LEU A 97 -15.28 1.30 -9.36
N PRO A 98 -14.88 1.35 -8.11
CA PRO A 98 -15.47 2.25 -7.13
C PRO A 98 -15.32 3.72 -7.54
N ALA A 99 -16.18 4.58 -7.01
CA ALA A 99 -16.06 6.03 -7.21
C ALA A 99 -14.67 6.54 -6.75
N GLY A 100 -14.09 7.42 -7.54
CA GLY A 100 -12.74 7.97 -7.31
C GLY A 100 -11.61 7.23 -8.02
N PHE A 101 -11.91 6.11 -8.70
CA PHE A 101 -10.97 5.48 -9.64
C PHE A 101 -11.38 5.78 -11.07
N GLY A 102 -10.39 6.06 -11.94
CA GLY A 102 -10.61 6.42 -13.35
C GLY A 102 -10.45 5.23 -14.30
N ALA A 103 -9.36 4.49 -14.20
CA ALA A 103 -9.02 3.42 -15.14
C ALA A 103 -8.28 2.26 -14.46
N VAL A 104 -8.25 1.11 -15.15
CA VAL A 104 -7.34 0.01 -14.83
C VAL A 104 -6.18 0.04 -15.80
N VAL A 105 -4.96 -0.03 -15.29
CA VAL A 105 -3.72 -0.04 -16.09
C VAL A 105 -2.90 -1.28 -15.83
N GLY A 106 -2.41 -1.88 -16.92
CA GLY A 106 -1.47 -3.00 -16.84
C GLY A 106 -0.06 -2.50 -16.57
N LEU A 107 0.61 -3.09 -15.60
CA LEU A 107 1.95 -2.74 -15.14
C LEU A 107 2.88 -3.94 -15.20
N THR A 108 4.17 -3.65 -15.36
CA THR A 108 5.22 -4.69 -15.37
C THR A 108 6.44 -4.23 -14.59
N ARG A 109 7.12 -5.18 -13.93
CA ARG A 109 8.41 -4.97 -13.27
C ARG A 109 9.21 -6.26 -13.30
N GLY A 110 10.22 -6.32 -14.15
CA GLY A 110 10.95 -7.57 -14.38
C GLY A 110 10.03 -8.67 -14.90
N ALA A 111 9.93 -9.79 -14.18
CA ALA A 111 9.04 -10.90 -14.50
C ALA A 111 7.62 -10.75 -13.92
N LEU A 112 7.36 -9.70 -13.13
CA LEU A 112 6.05 -9.44 -12.56
C LEU A 112 5.19 -8.63 -13.52
N SER A 113 3.91 -8.98 -13.61
CA SER A 113 2.87 -8.19 -14.27
C SER A 113 1.62 -8.17 -13.39
N TRP A 114 0.93 -7.05 -13.37
CA TRP A 114 -0.32 -6.88 -12.62
C TRP A 114 -1.15 -5.76 -13.23
N ASP A 115 -2.43 -5.76 -12.92
CA ASP A 115 -3.32 -4.65 -13.21
C ASP A 115 -3.56 -3.85 -11.93
N MET A 116 -3.68 -2.53 -12.06
CA MET A 116 -3.96 -1.63 -10.94
C MET A 116 -4.99 -0.57 -11.32
N ALA A 117 -5.91 -0.30 -10.39
CA ALA A 117 -6.84 0.81 -10.55
C ALA A 117 -6.12 2.13 -10.21
N GLU A 118 -6.15 3.06 -11.15
CA GLU A 118 -5.61 4.42 -11.00
C GLU A 118 -6.73 5.43 -10.75
N SER A 119 -6.42 6.49 -10.01
CA SER A 119 -7.20 7.72 -9.96
C SER A 119 -6.54 8.79 -10.83
N ASP A 120 -7.33 9.72 -11.36
CA ASP A 120 -6.83 10.75 -12.30
C ASP A 120 -5.79 11.69 -11.66
N ASP A 121 -5.91 11.96 -10.36
CA ASP A 121 -5.01 12.83 -9.61
C ASP A 121 -3.94 12.07 -8.78
N GLY A 122 -3.90 10.74 -8.91
CA GLY A 122 -2.97 9.87 -8.20
C GLY A 122 -3.33 9.62 -6.73
N THR A 123 -4.40 10.24 -6.19
CA THR A 123 -4.83 10.04 -4.81
C THR A 123 -5.87 8.92 -4.72
N LEU A 124 -5.92 8.21 -3.60
CA LEU A 124 -6.96 7.23 -3.35
C LEU A 124 -8.17 7.86 -2.63
N PRO A 125 -9.39 7.36 -2.86
CA PRO A 125 -10.58 7.88 -2.20
C PRO A 125 -10.46 7.89 -0.67
N PHE A 126 -11.26 8.74 -0.03
CA PHE A 126 -11.28 8.91 1.43
C PHE A 126 -9.90 9.26 1.98
N ASP A 127 -9.22 10.24 1.36
CA ASP A 127 -7.92 10.73 1.83
C ASP A 127 -6.90 9.60 2.07
N GLN A 128 -6.79 8.65 1.13
CA GLN A 128 -5.93 7.45 1.17
C GLN A 128 -6.42 6.33 2.12
N CYS A 129 -7.58 6.49 2.79
CA CYS A 129 -8.14 5.44 3.63
C CYS A 129 -8.80 4.31 2.83
N HIS A 130 -9.31 4.57 1.62
CA HIS A 130 -9.67 3.49 0.69
C HIS A 130 -8.40 2.82 0.15
N PRO A 131 -8.34 1.48 0.05
CA PRO A 131 -7.16 0.82 -0.49
C PRO A 131 -6.96 1.08 -1.98
N GLY A 132 -5.71 1.03 -2.43
CA GLY A 132 -5.40 0.76 -3.82
C GLY A 132 -5.93 -0.63 -4.21
N LEU A 133 -6.31 -0.82 -5.47
CA LEU A 133 -6.84 -2.10 -5.96
C LEU A 133 -5.88 -2.68 -6.98
N ILE A 134 -5.41 -3.91 -6.73
CA ILE A 134 -4.44 -4.63 -7.57
C ILE A 134 -4.97 -6.00 -7.96
N ASP A 135 -4.68 -6.43 -9.19
CA ASP A 135 -4.92 -7.78 -9.67
C ASP A 135 -3.61 -8.37 -10.20
N TRP A 136 -3.10 -9.38 -9.53
CA TRP A 136 -1.87 -10.07 -9.92
C TRP A 136 -2.08 -11.05 -11.08
N GLY A 137 -3.33 -11.35 -11.45
CA GLY A 137 -3.65 -12.33 -12.48
C GLY A 137 -2.97 -13.68 -12.23
N ALA A 138 -2.17 -14.13 -13.19
CA ALA A 138 -1.40 -15.37 -13.06
C ALA A 138 0.02 -15.17 -12.47
N THR A 139 0.41 -13.93 -12.15
CA THR A 139 1.73 -13.62 -11.58
C THR A 139 1.80 -14.10 -10.13
N PRO A 140 2.83 -14.87 -9.74
CA PRO A 140 3.03 -15.22 -8.34
C PRO A 140 3.16 -13.99 -7.46
N HIS A 141 2.41 -13.96 -6.37
CA HIS A 141 2.40 -12.85 -5.44
C HIS A 141 3.81 -12.58 -4.87
N PRO A 142 4.23 -11.30 -4.72
CA PRO A 142 5.59 -10.95 -4.25
C PRO A 142 6.01 -11.62 -2.95
N VAL A 143 5.08 -11.83 -2.02
CA VAL A 143 5.34 -12.47 -0.72
C VAL A 143 5.94 -13.88 -0.85
N THR A 144 5.70 -14.58 -1.97
CA THR A 144 6.26 -15.92 -2.18
C THR A 144 7.79 -15.94 -2.32
N ARG A 145 8.41 -14.77 -2.47
CA ARG A 145 9.86 -14.59 -2.64
C ARG A 145 10.50 -13.79 -1.51
N LEU A 146 9.71 -13.18 -0.65
CA LEU A 146 10.20 -12.42 0.49
C LEU A 146 10.47 -13.36 1.66
N ALA A 147 11.56 -13.08 2.39
CA ALA A 147 11.83 -13.75 3.65
C ALA A 147 10.79 -13.35 4.71
N GLU A 148 10.51 -14.28 5.62
CA GLU A 148 9.65 -13.97 6.77
C GLU A 148 10.38 -13.06 7.75
N SER A 149 9.83 -11.89 8.04
CA SER A 149 10.40 -10.93 9.00
C SER A 149 10.13 -11.27 10.45
N GLY A 150 9.23 -12.21 10.73
CA GLY A 150 8.71 -12.47 12.07
C GLY A 150 7.69 -11.42 12.56
N LEU A 151 7.27 -10.50 11.69
CA LEU A 151 6.24 -9.51 12.00
C LEU A 151 4.89 -9.92 11.38
N ARG A 152 3.80 -9.64 12.09
CA ARG A 152 2.44 -9.78 11.57
C ARG A 152 1.65 -8.50 11.76
N LEU A 153 0.75 -8.22 10.82
CA LEU A 153 -0.25 -7.18 11.01
C LEU A 153 -1.33 -7.68 11.97
N GLU A 154 -1.46 -7.01 13.10
CA GLU A 154 -2.54 -7.29 14.04
C GLU A 154 -3.77 -6.44 13.76
N ARG A 155 -3.57 -5.16 13.40
CA ARG A 155 -4.67 -4.22 13.16
C ARG A 155 -4.25 -3.08 12.23
N LEU A 156 -5.14 -2.74 11.30
CA LEU A 156 -5.13 -1.48 10.57
C LEU A 156 -6.36 -0.67 10.99
N THR A 157 -6.14 0.50 11.56
CA THR A 157 -7.21 1.44 11.91
C THR A 157 -7.29 2.54 10.85
N LEU A 158 -8.46 2.67 10.25
CA LEU A 158 -8.82 3.73 9.31
C LEU A 158 -9.73 4.73 10.05
N ALA A 159 -9.16 5.85 10.44
CA ALA A 159 -9.89 6.93 11.10
C ALA A 159 -10.30 7.96 10.04
N HIS A 160 -11.60 8.29 9.92
CA HIS A 160 -12.07 9.20 8.89
C HIS A 160 -13.35 9.95 9.31
N PRO A 161 -13.53 11.25 8.91
CA PRO A 161 -14.77 11.96 9.19
C PRO A 161 -16.02 11.30 8.57
N ALA A 162 -15.89 10.75 7.35
CA ALA A 162 -16.93 10.00 6.66
C ALA A 162 -16.78 8.47 6.88
N ALA A 163 -16.60 8.03 8.13
CA ALA A 163 -16.35 6.62 8.45
C ALA A 163 -17.48 5.68 7.99
N ALA A 164 -18.73 6.14 8.02
CA ALA A 164 -19.88 5.34 7.56
C ALA A 164 -19.81 5.09 6.04
N ASP A 165 -19.51 6.13 5.25
CA ASP A 165 -19.41 6.02 3.80
C ASP A 165 -18.19 5.16 3.41
N LEU A 166 -17.07 5.30 4.15
CA LEU A 166 -15.88 4.45 3.97
C LEU A 166 -16.21 2.98 4.28
N ALA A 167 -16.94 2.72 5.35
CA ALA A 167 -17.37 1.36 5.69
C ALA A 167 -18.28 0.77 4.60
N ASP A 168 -19.17 1.56 4.03
CA ASP A 168 -20.01 1.16 2.91
C ASP A 168 -19.19 0.86 1.64
N ALA A 169 -18.22 1.69 1.32
CA ALA A 169 -17.31 1.47 0.19
C ALA A 169 -16.45 0.19 0.38
N LEU A 170 -16.11 -0.15 1.63
CA LEU A 170 -15.29 -1.32 1.98
C LEU A 170 -16.11 -2.58 2.31
N ARG A 171 -17.42 -2.62 2.04
CA ARG A 171 -18.24 -3.85 2.21
C ARG A 171 -17.68 -5.09 1.48
N PRO A 172 -16.99 -4.98 0.32
CA PRO A 172 -16.39 -6.14 -0.31
C PRO A 172 -15.21 -6.75 0.48
N LEU A 173 -14.66 -6.03 1.46
CA LEU A 173 -13.58 -6.50 2.32
C LEU A 173 -14.15 -7.36 3.46
N ASN A 174 -13.55 -8.53 3.69
CA ASN A 174 -13.85 -9.38 4.84
C ASN A 174 -12.56 -9.68 5.61
N ASP A 175 -11.97 -8.65 6.19
CA ASP A 175 -10.74 -8.79 6.98
C ASP A 175 -10.94 -8.18 8.38
N LYS A 176 -10.88 -9.02 9.39
CA LYS A 176 -11.09 -8.63 10.80
C LYS A 176 -9.97 -7.76 11.37
N ARG A 177 -8.86 -7.63 10.65
CA ARG A 177 -7.74 -6.76 11.05
C ARG A 177 -8.01 -5.29 10.75
N VAL A 178 -9.00 -4.98 9.90
CA VAL A 178 -9.31 -3.61 9.49
C VAL A 178 -10.47 -3.06 10.32
N ASP A 179 -10.20 -2.01 11.08
CA ASP A 179 -11.18 -1.24 11.83
C ASP A 179 -11.39 0.13 11.20
N ILE A 180 -12.65 0.55 11.11
CA ILE A 180 -13.02 1.86 10.62
C ILE A 180 -13.66 2.64 11.77
N ILE A 181 -13.10 3.79 12.10
CA ILE A 181 -13.57 4.63 13.20
C ILE A 181 -13.82 6.06 12.76
N SER A 182 -14.82 6.71 13.39
CA SER A 182 -15.07 8.14 13.17
C SER A 182 -14.00 8.98 13.86
N ALA A 183 -13.48 9.97 13.15
CA ALA A 183 -12.49 10.92 13.66
C ALA A 183 -12.66 12.27 12.97
N SER A 184 -12.08 13.34 13.54
CA SER A 184 -12.15 14.70 12.97
C SER A 184 -11.24 14.92 11.76
N ALA A 185 -10.26 14.02 11.55
CA ALA A 185 -9.32 14.07 10.44
C ALA A 185 -8.95 12.66 9.98
N PRO A 186 -8.60 12.48 8.69
CA PRO A 186 -8.14 11.19 8.16
C PRO A 186 -6.84 10.74 8.83
N LYS A 187 -6.75 9.45 9.17
CA LYS A 187 -5.52 8.84 9.69
C LYS A 187 -5.51 7.35 9.47
N LEU A 188 -4.36 6.82 9.08
CA LEU A 188 -4.08 5.38 9.07
C LEU A 188 -3.13 5.06 10.23
N LEU A 189 -3.40 3.96 10.93
CA LEU A 189 -2.52 3.41 11.96
C LEU A 189 -2.44 1.90 11.78
N ALA A 190 -1.24 1.39 11.58
CA ALA A 190 -1.02 -0.05 11.56
C ALA A 190 -0.33 -0.50 12.84
N ARG A 191 -0.93 -1.48 13.54
CA ARG A 191 -0.31 -2.18 14.66
C ARG A 191 0.26 -3.48 14.17
N LEU A 192 1.58 -3.59 14.25
CA LEU A 192 2.33 -4.80 13.98
C LEU A 192 2.77 -5.44 15.30
N VAL A 193 2.92 -6.75 15.29
CA VAL A 193 3.41 -7.52 16.44
C VAL A 193 4.50 -8.48 15.97
N SER A 194 5.63 -8.48 16.66
CA SER A 194 6.72 -9.42 16.44
C SER A 194 6.50 -10.75 17.13
N THR A 195 7.28 -11.77 16.79
CA THR A 195 7.19 -13.11 17.38
C THR A 195 7.47 -13.14 18.89
N ASP A 196 8.23 -12.17 19.41
CA ASP A 196 8.49 -11.99 20.86
C ASP A 196 7.41 -11.15 21.56
N GLY A 197 6.35 -10.73 20.84
CA GLY A 197 5.22 -10.00 21.39
C GLY A 197 5.40 -8.48 21.47
N ARG A 198 6.47 -7.92 20.89
CA ARG A 198 6.67 -6.47 20.83
C ARG A 198 5.66 -5.84 19.87
N GLU A 199 4.93 -4.83 20.36
CA GLU A 199 4.02 -4.04 19.54
C GLU A 199 4.74 -2.85 18.88
N ILE A 200 4.42 -2.59 17.62
CA ILE A 200 4.98 -1.50 16.82
C ILE A 200 3.84 -0.79 16.12
N ILE A 201 3.80 0.54 16.22
CA ILE A 201 2.80 1.39 15.56
C ILE A 201 3.47 2.16 14.43
N LEU A 202 2.86 2.08 13.24
CA LEU A 202 3.20 2.85 12.04
C LEU A 202 2.11 3.87 11.74
#